data_161fe11a69238d7ee424a302ef1b97e9
#
_entry.id   161fe11a69238d7ee424a302ef1b97e9
#
_cell.length_a   1.000
_cell.length_b   1.000
_cell.length_c   1.000
_cell.angle_alpha   90.00
_cell.angle_beta   90.00
_cell.angle_gamma   90.00
#
_symmetry.space_group_name_H-M   'P 1'
#
loop_
_entity.id
_entity.type
_entity.pdbx_description
1 polymer ?
#
loop_
_entity_poly.entity_id
_entity_poly.type
_entity_poly.pdbx_seq_one_letter_code
_entity_poly.pdbx_strand_id
1 'polypeptide(L)'
;VNERGTAKTTLKDIGEGAGYSRGLASYRFGSKDGLWMELFARFDDIWKAHLSQYLAGKQGLAALEAAIQAQRDIFTRESGYLRAMYILWYESLGRESDIRATLAGHHVIYRRDVQQWIEQGQAAGEIRADVDPAHFATGYCSTMFGTIYQWVVAPDAIDLEAFFEHFAATVTV
;
A
#
# COMPACT_ATOMS: atom_id res chain seq x y z
N VAL A 1 0.71 14.88 9.83
CA VAL A 1 -0.28 14.53 8.80
C VAL A 1 -1.50 13.88 9.44
N ASN A 2 -1.32 12.86 10.26
CA ASN A 2 -2.43 12.12 10.89
C ASN A 2 -3.43 12.98 11.67
N GLU A 3 -2.97 14.08 12.29
CA GLU A 3 -3.81 14.94 13.11
C GLU A 3 -4.44 16.11 12.36
N ARG A 4 -3.74 16.65 11.36
CA ARG A 4 -4.10 17.94 10.73
C ARG A 4 -4.33 17.85 9.23
N GLY A 5 -4.10 16.68 8.63
CA GLY A 5 -4.10 16.48 7.18
C GLY A 5 -2.92 17.16 6.49
N THR A 6 -2.78 16.95 5.18
CA THR A 6 -1.66 17.51 4.42
C THR A 6 -1.82 19.01 4.19
N ALA A 7 -3.05 19.50 3.98
CA ALA A 7 -3.32 20.90 3.67
C ALA A 7 -2.78 21.87 4.75
N LYS A 8 -2.89 21.46 6.01
CA LYS A 8 -2.46 22.26 7.17
C LYS A 8 -1.04 21.96 7.63
N THR A 9 -0.33 21.05 6.96
CA THR A 9 1.05 20.67 7.31
C THR A 9 2.01 21.34 6.33
N THR A 10 2.95 22.16 6.82
CA THR A 10 3.97 22.82 6.00
C THR A 10 5.31 22.09 6.07
N LEU A 11 6.22 22.33 5.11
CA LEU A 11 7.61 21.82 5.19
C LEU A 11 8.32 22.31 6.45
N LYS A 12 7.98 23.51 6.91
CA LYS A 12 8.50 24.07 8.17
C LYS A 12 8.06 23.23 9.36
N ASP A 13 6.74 22.90 9.47
CA ASP A 13 6.22 22.10 10.57
C ASP A 13 6.85 20.70 10.60
N ILE A 14 7.09 20.13 9.41
CA ILE A 14 7.73 18.82 9.27
C ILE A 14 9.21 18.90 9.69
N GLY A 15 9.93 19.91 9.23
CA GLY A 15 11.33 20.11 9.60
C GLY A 15 11.50 20.32 11.12
N GLU A 16 10.71 21.21 11.72
CA GLU A 16 10.73 21.48 13.15
C GLU A 16 10.33 20.24 13.98
N GLY A 17 9.28 19.50 13.55
CA GLY A 17 8.85 18.27 14.20
C GLY A 17 9.86 17.12 14.12
N ALA A 18 10.74 17.15 13.11
CA ALA A 18 11.86 16.22 12.94
C ALA A 18 13.18 16.71 13.60
N GLY A 19 13.15 17.83 14.32
CA GLY A 19 14.33 18.40 14.98
C GLY A 19 15.30 19.14 14.07
N TYR A 20 14.89 19.48 12.84
CA TYR A 20 15.71 20.21 11.87
C TYR A 20 15.39 21.71 11.85
N SER A 21 16.34 22.51 11.30
CA SER A 21 16.10 23.92 11.09
C SER A 21 15.01 24.17 10.04
N ARG A 22 14.31 25.30 10.16
CA ARG A 22 13.21 25.71 9.26
C ARG A 22 13.56 25.65 7.77
N GLY A 23 14.81 25.92 7.41
CA GLY A 23 15.28 25.97 6.02
C GLY A 23 15.68 24.61 5.46
N LEU A 24 16.03 23.65 6.29
CA LEU A 24 16.63 22.39 5.82
C LEU A 24 15.63 21.53 5.01
N ALA A 25 14.39 21.41 5.47
CA ALA A 25 13.37 20.68 4.75
C ALA A 25 13.05 21.32 3.38
N SER A 26 12.95 22.67 3.34
CA SER A 26 12.75 23.40 2.08
C SER A 26 13.95 23.30 1.14
N TYR A 27 15.17 23.33 1.67
CA TYR A 27 16.39 23.15 0.89
C TYR A 27 16.47 21.75 0.26
N ARG A 28 16.13 20.70 1.04
CA ARG A 28 16.25 19.31 0.61
C ARG A 28 15.14 18.91 -0.37
N PHE A 29 13.90 19.27 -0.11
CA PHE A 29 12.73 18.78 -0.84
C PHE A 29 12.16 19.79 -1.84
N GLY A 30 12.60 21.06 -1.79
CA GLY A 30 12.13 22.14 -2.65
C GLY A 30 10.66 22.53 -2.40
N SER A 31 9.76 21.57 -2.46
CA SER A 31 8.33 21.76 -2.29
C SER A 31 7.71 20.67 -1.41
N LYS A 32 6.45 20.87 -1.04
CA LYS A 32 5.66 19.85 -0.34
C LYS A 32 5.43 18.62 -1.22
N ASP A 33 5.18 18.82 -2.50
CA ASP A 33 5.02 17.73 -3.46
C ASP A 33 6.34 16.95 -3.64
N GLY A 34 7.50 17.64 -3.66
CA GLY A 34 8.80 16.98 -3.67
C GLY A 34 9.05 16.09 -2.46
N LEU A 35 8.65 16.57 -1.26
CA LEU A 35 8.69 15.72 -0.05
C LEU A 35 7.77 14.50 -0.16
N TRP A 36 6.55 14.68 -0.69
CA TRP A 36 5.60 13.57 -0.85
C TRP A 36 6.13 12.54 -1.84
N MET A 37 6.70 12.96 -2.95
CA MET A 37 7.32 12.04 -3.93
C MET A 37 8.46 11.23 -3.31
N GLU A 38 9.32 11.85 -2.51
CA GLU A 38 10.40 11.17 -1.78
C GLU A 38 9.83 10.13 -0.77
N LEU A 39 8.77 10.50 -0.05
CA LEU A 39 8.11 9.57 0.89
C LEU A 39 7.45 8.39 0.17
N PHE A 40 6.85 8.61 -0.98
CA PHE A 40 6.27 7.53 -1.78
C PHE A 40 7.34 6.59 -2.33
N ALA A 41 8.44 7.13 -2.87
CA ALA A 41 9.55 6.32 -3.34
C ALA A 41 10.14 5.46 -2.21
N ARG A 42 10.33 6.05 -1.03
CA ARG A 42 10.80 5.32 0.15
C ARG A 42 9.82 4.25 0.62
N PHE A 43 8.52 4.54 0.61
CA PHE A 43 7.50 3.55 0.95
C PHE A 43 7.52 2.37 -0.03
N ASP A 44 7.62 2.66 -1.32
CA ASP A 44 7.69 1.63 -2.36
C ASP A 44 8.92 0.72 -2.18
N ASP A 45 10.09 1.29 -1.87
CA ASP A 45 11.29 0.51 -1.57
C ASP A 45 11.13 -0.36 -0.32
N ILE A 46 10.57 0.19 0.76
CA ILE A 46 10.27 -0.56 1.99
C ILE A 46 9.28 -1.69 1.69
N TRP A 47 8.21 -1.41 0.97
CA TRP A 47 7.21 -2.42 0.62
C TRP A 47 7.79 -3.53 -0.24
N LYS A 48 8.55 -3.19 -1.29
CA LYS A 48 9.21 -4.18 -2.17
C LYS A 48 10.16 -5.08 -1.39
N ALA A 49 11.00 -4.49 -0.54
CA ALA A 49 11.94 -5.24 0.29
C ALA A 49 11.21 -6.17 1.27
N HIS A 50 10.15 -5.66 1.91
CA HIS A 50 9.31 -6.41 2.84
C HIS A 50 8.60 -7.59 2.14
N LEU A 51 7.89 -7.32 1.05
CA LEU A 51 7.20 -8.33 0.25
C LEU A 51 8.16 -9.42 -0.25
N SER A 52 9.34 -9.03 -0.73
CA SER A 52 10.37 -9.96 -1.21
C SER A 52 10.79 -10.99 -0.17
N GLN A 53 10.86 -10.60 1.12
CA GLN A 53 11.18 -11.51 2.24
C GLN A 53 10.10 -12.59 2.43
N TYR A 54 8.82 -12.21 2.28
CA TYR A 54 7.69 -13.15 2.39
C TYR A 54 7.57 -14.05 1.17
N LEU A 55 7.77 -13.50 -0.01
CA LEU A 55 7.73 -14.28 -1.25
C LEU A 55 8.84 -15.33 -1.30
N ALA A 56 10.08 -14.96 -1.03
CA ALA A 56 11.22 -15.89 -0.95
C ALA A 56 11.24 -16.94 -2.09
N GLY A 57 10.89 -16.54 -3.30
CA GLY A 57 10.80 -17.42 -4.47
C GLY A 57 9.51 -18.22 -4.61
N LYS A 58 8.52 -18.03 -3.73
CA LYS A 58 7.19 -18.65 -3.85
C LYS A 58 6.49 -18.18 -5.12
N GLN A 59 5.63 -19.04 -5.66
CA GLN A 59 4.82 -18.81 -6.85
C GLN A 59 3.38 -19.27 -6.59
N GLY A 60 2.46 -18.95 -7.50
CA GLY A 60 1.09 -19.43 -7.45
C GLY A 60 0.37 -19.06 -6.17
N LEU A 61 -0.37 -19.99 -5.62
CA LEU A 61 -1.16 -19.81 -4.39
C LEU A 61 -0.28 -19.43 -3.19
N ALA A 62 0.89 -20.06 -3.07
CA ALA A 62 1.82 -19.78 -1.96
C ALA A 62 2.37 -18.34 -2.02
N ALA A 63 2.51 -17.72 -3.20
CA ALA A 63 2.90 -16.32 -3.34
C ALA A 63 1.76 -15.39 -2.93
N LEU A 64 0.53 -15.71 -3.29
CA LEU A 64 -0.66 -14.94 -2.92
C LEU A 64 -0.84 -14.92 -1.39
N GLU A 65 -0.75 -16.08 -0.74
CA GLU A 65 -0.77 -16.20 0.72
C GLU A 65 0.35 -15.40 1.40
N ALA A 66 1.57 -15.50 0.87
CA ALA A 66 2.71 -14.74 1.36
C ALA A 66 2.52 -13.23 1.24
N ALA A 67 1.91 -12.76 0.17
CA ALA A 67 1.60 -11.35 -0.01
C ALA A 67 0.56 -10.84 1.02
N ILE A 68 -0.46 -11.64 1.33
CA ILE A 68 -1.44 -11.31 2.39
C ILE A 68 -0.75 -11.24 3.75
N GLN A 69 0.14 -12.18 4.06
CA GLN A 69 0.91 -12.17 5.31
C GLN A 69 1.83 -10.96 5.40
N ALA A 70 2.50 -10.58 4.31
CA ALA A 70 3.33 -9.38 4.24
C ALA A 70 2.50 -8.11 4.51
N GLN A 71 1.30 -8.02 3.93
CA GLN A 71 0.39 -6.90 4.17
C GLN A 71 -0.06 -6.85 5.64
N ARG A 72 -0.50 -7.99 6.20
CA ARG A 72 -0.87 -8.09 7.62
C ARG A 72 0.26 -7.57 8.51
N ASP A 73 1.47 -8.07 8.32
CA ASP A 73 2.63 -7.76 9.16
C ASP A 73 2.97 -6.26 9.12
N ILE A 74 3.06 -5.66 7.93
CA ILE A 74 3.41 -4.25 7.80
C ILE A 74 2.34 -3.33 8.40
N PHE A 75 1.05 -3.67 8.24
CA PHE A 75 -0.04 -2.88 8.83
C PHE A 75 -0.10 -3.00 10.35
N THR A 76 0.27 -4.13 10.92
CA THR A 76 0.33 -4.30 12.37
C THR A 76 1.50 -3.53 12.98
N ARG A 77 2.67 -3.55 12.34
CA ARG A 77 3.90 -2.93 12.88
C ARG A 77 3.99 -1.42 12.64
N GLU A 78 3.55 -0.98 11.48
CA GLU A 78 3.78 0.40 11.00
C GLU A 78 2.46 1.18 10.79
N SER A 79 1.42 0.87 11.55
CA SER A 79 0.07 1.39 11.37
C SER A 79 -0.01 2.92 11.28
N GLY A 80 0.72 3.64 12.12
CA GLY A 80 0.74 5.11 12.13
C GLY A 80 1.37 5.70 10.86
N TYR A 81 2.47 5.11 10.40
CA TYR A 81 3.15 5.53 9.17
C TYR A 81 2.28 5.24 7.93
N LEU A 82 1.73 4.03 7.85
CA LEU A 82 0.86 3.63 6.75
C LEU A 82 -0.39 4.49 6.68
N ARG A 83 -1.02 4.78 7.83
CA ARG A 83 -2.18 5.67 7.86
C ARG A 83 -1.86 7.04 7.27
N ALA A 84 -0.71 7.63 7.63
CA ALA A 84 -0.26 8.90 7.07
C ALA A 84 -0.07 8.82 5.55
N MET A 85 0.54 7.73 5.05
CA MET A 85 0.75 7.50 3.62
C MET A 85 -0.57 7.37 2.86
N TYR A 86 -1.55 6.62 3.39
CA TYR A 86 -2.85 6.48 2.74
C TYR A 86 -3.66 7.79 2.75
N ILE A 87 -3.59 8.60 3.80
CA ILE A 87 -4.18 9.94 3.80
C ILE A 87 -3.58 10.77 2.66
N LEU A 88 -2.25 10.75 2.49
CA LEU A 88 -1.57 11.43 1.38
C LEU A 88 -2.05 10.94 0.01
N TRP A 89 -2.21 9.63 -0.15
CA TRP A 89 -2.70 9.04 -1.39
C TRP A 89 -4.11 9.52 -1.72
N TYR A 90 -5.04 9.46 -0.77
CA TYR A 90 -6.43 9.88 -1.00
C TYR A 90 -6.55 11.38 -1.27
N GLU A 91 -5.78 12.22 -0.58
CA GLU A 91 -5.75 13.66 -0.85
C GLU A 91 -5.16 14.01 -2.24
N SER A 92 -4.34 13.14 -2.81
CA SER A 92 -3.74 13.31 -4.14
C SER A 92 -4.70 12.98 -5.29
N LEU A 93 -5.82 12.30 -5.05
CA LEU A 93 -6.74 11.87 -6.09
C LEU A 93 -7.45 13.02 -6.80
N GLY A 94 -7.68 14.14 -6.11
CA GLY A 94 -8.37 15.32 -6.63
C GLY A 94 -7.53 16.21 -7.56
N ARG A 95 -6.24 15.88 -7.80
CA ARG A 95 -5.31 16.71 -8.58
C ARG A 95 -4.70 15.90 -9.72
N GLU A 96 -4.53 16.55 -10.87
CA GLU A 96 -3.54 16.09 -11.85
C GLU A 96 -2.16 16.42 -11.29
N SER A 97 -1.39 15.39 -10.93
CA SER A 97 -0.08 15.54 -10.29
C SER A 97 0.79 14.32 -10.59
N ASP A 98 2.10 14.49 -10.49
CA ASP A 98 3.05 13.39 -10.61
C ASP A 98 2.79 12.29 -9.56
N ILE A 99 2.27 12.67 -8.40
CA ILE A 99 1.86 11.75 -7.34
C ILE A 99 0.75 10.82 -7.83
N ARG A 100 -0.31 11.38 -8.45
CA ARG A 100 -1.42 10.58 -9.00
C ARG A 100 -0.94 9.64 -10.11
N ALA A 101 -0.06 10.11 -11.00
CA ALA A 101 0.52 9.29 -12.05
C ALA A 101 1.35 8.14 -11.48
N THR A 102 2.16 8.41 -10.45
CA THR A 102 2.95 7.39 -9.72
C THR A 102 2.04 6.35 -9.07
N LEU A 103 0.99 6.77 -8.38
CA LEU A 103 0.01 5.85 -7.77
C LEU A 103 -0.69 4.98 -8.80
N ALA A 104 -1.09 5.54 -9.94
CA ALA A 104 -1.68 4.77 -11.04
C ALA A 104 -0.71 3.69 -11.54
N GLY A 105 0.58 4.02 -11.66
CA GLY A 105 1.64 3.05 -11.99
C GLY A 105 1.76 1.92 -10.95
N HIS A 106 1.75 2.24 -9.67
CA HIS A 106 1.78 1.23 -8.60
C HIS A 106 0.57 0.29 -8.66
N HIS A 107 -0.63 0.82 -8.89
CA HIS A 107 -1.84 -0.02 -9.01
C HIS A 107 -1.78 -0.97 -10.21
N VAL A 108 -1.14 -0.57 -11.32
CA VAL A 108 -0.88 -1.47 -12.44
C VAL A 108 0.04 -2.63 -12.01
N ILE A 109 1.12 -2.32 -11.30
CA ILE A 109 2.08 -3.32 -10.81
C ILE A 109 1.39 -4.29 -9.84
N TYR A 110 0.66 -3.80 -8.85
CA TYR A 110 -0.02 -4.66 -7.88
C TYR A 110 -1.01 -5.63 -8.53
N ARG A 111 -1.84 -5.16 -9.45
CA ARG A 111 -2.76 -6.05 -10.19
C ARG A 111 -2.02 -7.06 -11.05
N ARG A 112 -0.96 -6.64 -11.74
CA ARG A 112 -0.13 -7.55 -12.56
C ARG A 112 0.48 -8.65 -11.71
N ASP A 113 1.02 -8.34 -10.55
CA ASP A 113 1.69 -9.31 -9.68
C ASP A 113 0.67 -10.34 -9.15
N VAL A 114 -0.50 -9.90 -8.70
CA VAL A 114 -1.59 -10.81 -8.29
C VAL A 114 -2.07 -11.66 -9.46
N GLN A 115 -2.28 -11.07 -10.64
CA GLN A 115 -2.67 -11.80 -11.85
C GLN A 115 -1.66 -12.90 -12.18
N GLN A 116 -0.38 -12.58 -12.14
CA GLN A 116 0.70 -13.54 -12.40
C GLN A 116 0.68 -14.71 -11.40
N TRP A 117 0.44 -14.46 -10.13
CA TRP A 117 0.33 -15.53 -9.13
C TRP A 117 -0.87 -16.43 -9.38
N ILE A 118 -2.02 -15.86 -9.79
CA ILE A 118 -3.18 -16.68 -10.17
C ILE A 118 -2.88 -17.55 -11.40
N GLU A 119 -2.26 -16.99 -12.45
CA GLU A 119 -1.86 -17.73 -13.64
C GLU A 119 -0.88 -18.87 -13.32
N GLN A 120 0.08 -18.63 -12.45
CA GLN A 120 1.01 -19.66 -11.96
C GLN A 120 0.30 -20.76 -11.18
N GLY A 121 -0.61 -20.40 -10.29
CA GLY A 121 -1.39 -21.37 -9.52
C GLY A 121 -2.32 -22.22 -10.41
N GLN A 122 -2.90 -21.63 -11.47
CA GLN A 122 -3.67 -22.37 -12.45
C GLN A 122 -2.79 -23.35 -13.24
N ALA A 123 -1.61 -22.92 -13.66
CA ALA A 123 -0.66 -23.79 -14.35
C ALA A 123 -0.17 -24.96 -13.48
N ALA A 124 -0.11 -24.75 -12.16
CA ALA A 124 0.23 -25.79 -11.18
C ALA A 124 -0.95 -26.66 -10.76
N GLY A 125 -2.18 -26.34 -11.18
CA GLY A 125 -3.41 -27.05 -10.75
C GLY A 125 -3.86 -26.73 -9.32
N GLU A 126 -3.29 -25.67 -8.71
CA GLU A 126 -3.62 -25.21 -7.34
C GLU A 126 -4.86 -24.30 -7.34
N ILE A 127 -5.11 -23.61 -8.45
CA ILE A 127 -6.22 -22.67 -8.62
C ILE A 127 -7.09 -23.15 -9.77
N ARG A 128 -8.38 -23.04 -9.62
CA ARG A 128 -9.37 -23.44 -10.62
C ARG A 128 -9.19 -22.68 -11.93
N ALA A 129 -9.27 -23.39 -13.06
CA ALA A 129 -9.07 -22.81 -14.40
C ALA A 129 -10.19 -21.84 -14.85
N ASP A 130 -11.36 -21.86 -14.19
CA ASP A 130 -12.49 -20.97 -14.48
C ASP A 130 -12.38 -19.58 -13.79
N VAL A 131 -11.38 -19.37 -12.93
CA VAL A 131 -11.08 -18.06 -12.34
C VAL A 131 -10.40 -17.18 -13.39
N ASP A 132 -10.99 -16.03 -13.73
CA ASP A 132 -10.33 -15.02 -14.56
C ASP A 132 -9.23 -14.30 -13.76
N PRO A 133 -7.93 -14.43 -14.12
CA PRO A 133 -6.84 -13.87 -13.32
C PRO A 133 -6.87 -12.35 -13.23
N ALA A 134 -7.26 -11.64 -14.29
CA ALA A 134 -7.31 -10.18 -14.32
C ALA A 134 -8.47 -9.65 -13.47
N HIS A 135 -9.63 -10.32 -13.54
CA HIS A 135 -10.79 -10.00 -12.72
C HIS A 135 -10.52 -10.24 -11.23
N PHE A 136 -9.90 -11.38 -10.91
CA PHE A 136 -9.50 -11.70 -9.55
C PHE A 136 -8.53 -10.66 -9.00
N ALA A 137 -7.48 -10.30 -9.76
CA ALA A 137 -6.50 -9.31 -9.35
C ALA A 137 -7.15 -7.93 -9.06
N THR A 138 -8.11 -7.54 -9.88
CA THR A 138 -8.87 -6.31 -9.67
C THR A 138 -9.70 -6.39 -8.38
N GLY A 139 -10.41 -7.48 -8.15
CA GLY A 139 -11.20 -7.72 -6.93
C GLY A 139 -10.33 -7.74 -5.68
N TYR A 140 -9.20 -8.45 -5.72
CA TYR A 140 -8.22 -8.51 -4.64
C TYR A 140 -7.74 -7.11 -4.25
N CYS A 141 -7.22 -6.33 -5.21
CA CYS A 141 -6.73 -4.98 -4.96
C CYS A 141 -7.85 -4.05 -4.46
N SER A 142 -9.06 -4.17 -5.03
CA SER A 142 -10.20 -3.36 -4.60
C SER A 142 -10.61 -3.66 -3.15
N THR A 143 -10.60 -4.92 -2.75
CA THR A 143 -10.89 -5.34 -1.36
C THR A 143 -9.84 -4.79 -0.41
N MET A 144 -8.55 -4.93 -0.74
CA MET A 144 -7.45 -4.39 0.06
C MET A 144 -7.56 -2.87 0.25
N PHE A 145 -7.63 -2.13 -0.84
CA PHE A 145 -7.70 -0.66 -0.78
C PHE A 145 -8.98 -0.17 -0.13
N GLY A 146 -10.11 -0.84 -0.38
CA GLY A 146 -11.39 -0.50 0.25
C GLY A 146 -11.37 -0.71 1.77
N THR A 147 -10.81 -1.80 2.25
CA THR A 147 -10.66 -2.06 3.69
C THR A 147 -9.73 -1.05 4.35
N ILE A 148 -8.59 -0.78 3.72
CA ILE A 148 -7.64 0.21 4.24
C ILE A 148 -8.27 1.61 4.26
N TYR A 149 -9.05 1.97 3.23
CA TYR A 149 -9.80 3.23 3.23
C TYR A 149 -10.73 3.33 4.45
N GLN A 150 -11.54 2.31 4.70
CA GLN A 150 -12.45 2.27 5.84
C GLN A 150 -11.69 2.37 7.18
N TRP A 151 -10.57 1.67 7.30
CA TRP A 151 -9.72 1.76 8.48
C TRP A 151 -9.10 3.16 8.66
N VAL A 152 -8.66 3.83 7.59
CA VAL A 152 -8.16 5.22 7.68
C VAL A 152 -9.24 6.17 8.17
N VAL A 153 -10.47 5.98 7.72
CA VAL A 153 -11.63 6.82 8.11
C VAL A 153 -12.05 6.56 9.55
N ALA A 154 -12.15 5.29 9.95
CA ALA A 154 -12.63 4.85 11.27
C ALA A 154 -11.76 3.71 11.81
N PRO A 155 -10.57 3.99 12.39
CA PRO A 155 -9.61 2.97 12.81
C PRO A 155 -10.19 1.98 13.83
N ASP A 156 -11.03 2.45 14.72
CA ASP A 156 -11.63 1.63 15.77
C ASP A 156 -12.78 0.74 15.29
N ALA A 157 -13.26 0.95 14.05
CA ALA A 157 -14.35 0.18 13.46
C ALA A 157 -13.87 -1.01 12.64
N ILE A 158 -12.60 -1.06 12.27
CA ILE A 158 -12.01 -2.08 11.41
C ILE A 158 -10.85 -2.76 12.12
N ASP A 159 -11.05 -4.01 12.48
CA ASP A 159 -9.97 -4.88 12.94
C ASP A 159 -9.21 -5.42 11.72
N LEU A 160 -8.07 -4.79 11.42
CA LEU A 160 -7.24 -5.19 10.28
C LEU A 160 -6.64 -6.59 10.45
N GLU A 161 -6.32 -6.99 11.67
CA GLU A 161 -5.74 -8.32 11.93
C GLU A 161 -6.76 -9.41 11.61
N ALA A 162 -7.95 -9.29 12.16
CA ALA A 162 -9.06 -10.21 11.87
C ALA A 162 -9.45 -10.19 10.38
N PHE A 163 -9.42 -9.02 9.75
CA PHE A 163 -9.67 -8.90 8.30
C PHE A 163 -8.65 -9.72 7.49
N PHE A 164 -7.36 -9.55 7.73
CA PHE A 164 -6.33 -10.26 6.96
C PHE A 164 -6.38 -11.77 7.17
N GLU A 165 -6.67 -12.24 8.39
CA GLU A 165 -6.86 -13.66 8.67
C GLU A 165 -8.04 -14.24 7.89
N HIS A 166 -9.18 -13.57 7.93
CA HIS A 166 -10.38 -14.02 7.22
C HIS A 166 -10.19 -13.95 5.70
N PHE A 167 -9.56 -12.89 5.21
CA PHE A 167 -9.29 -12.73 3.77
C PHE A 167 -8.36 -13.81 3.23
N ALA A 168 -7.30 -14.16 3.96
CA ALA A 168 -6.43 -15.27 3.60
C ALA A 168 -7.22 -16.58 3.47
N ALA A 169 -8.07 -16.89 4.46
CA ALA A 169 -8.92 -18.10 4.42
C ALA A 169 -9.90 -18.10 3.22
N THR A 170 -10.38 -16.93 2.81
CA THR A 170 -11.35 -16.82 1.68
C THR A 170 -10.68 -17.00 0.32
N VAL A 171 -9.41 -16.61 0.19
CA VAL A 171 -8.66 -16.66 -1.07
C VAL A 171 -8.10 -18.06 -1.35
N THR A 172 -7.95 -18.90 -0.32
CA THR A 172 -7.38 -20.26 -0.39
C THR A 172 -8.42 -21.38 -0.59
N VAL A 173 -9.71 -21.03 -0.75
CA VAL A 173 -10.83 -21.96 -1.07
C VAL A 173 -11.14 -21.87 -2.59
#